data_367ae525d027b6220ff083e0058fc7a6
#
_entry.id   367ae525d027b6220ff083e0058fc7a6
#
_cell.length_a   1.000
_cell.length_b   1.000
_cell.length_c   1.000
_cell.angle_alpha   90.00
_cell.angle_beta   90.00
_cell.angle_gamma   90.00
#
_symmetry.space_group_name_H-M   'P 1'
#
loop_
_entity.id
_entity.type
_entity.pdbx_description
1 polymer ?
#
loop_
_entity_poly.entity_id
_entity_poly.type
_entity_poly.pdbx_seq_one_letter_code
_entity_poly.pdbx_strand_id
1 'polypeptide(L)'
;VSGADALLSGRGAVVSGGSRGIGRAVAELLAGLGAGVVVNGRDPQAVQETVAAITAAGGRATAVVGAADDERIARSLVDECIGAFGRLDALINCAGIAEPAGSSILNITADEFDHLIGAHLGTAFHTCRAAAPVMVEQRHGSIVNTSSVAFLGDYGGTGYPAGKGAVNALTMAIAAELKAYGVRANVVCPGARTRLSTGADYERHIEDLHRRGLLDDMTRQASLDSAPPVFVAPVYGYLVSDLARDVTGQILVAAGGFVGSFDRQTPRLLGYRDHHRAGPWSIEEVHTMIGAAATP
;
A
#
# COMPACT_ATOMS: atom_id res chain seq x y z
N VAL A 1 27.65 13.97 2.26
CA VAL A 1 27.64 13.01 1.14
C VAL A 1 27.77 13.82 -0.13
N SER A 2 29.00 13.83 -0.68
CA SER A 2 29.35 14.58 -1.88
C SER A 2 28.91 13.83 -3.13
N GLY A 3 28.11 14.49 -4.03
CA GLY A 3 28.27 14.34 -5.48
C GLY A 3 27.91 13.03 -6.16
N ALA A 4 26.98 12.21 -5.65
CA ALA A 4 26.23 11.29 -6.49
C ALA A 4 24.97 12.06 -6.94
N ASP A 5 24.69 12.11 -8.24
CA ASP A 5 23.42 12.62 -8.75
C ASP A 5 22.30 12.00 -7.91
N ALA A 6 21.47 12.83 -7.28
CA ALA A 6 20.47 12.35 -6.36
C ALA A 6 19.55 11.38 -7.12
N LEU A 7 19.32 10.17 -6.58
CA LEU A 7 18.70 9.01 -7.24
C LEU A 7 17.37 9.32 -7.97
N LEU A 8 16.65 10.36 -7.52
CA LEU A 8 15.38 10.81 -8.06
C LEU A 8 15.45 12.26 -8.58
N SER A 9 16.65 12.75 -8.92
CA SER A 9 16.83 14.11 -9.42
C SER A 9 15.96 14.38 -10.66
N GLY A 10 15.24 15.52 -10.65
CA GLY A 10 14.36 15.95 -11.74
C GLY A 10 13.04 15.17 -11.87
N ARG A 11 12.73 14.27 -10.94
CA ARG A 11 11.46 13.50 -10.95
C ARG A 11 10.37 14.18 -10.15
N GLY A 12 9.11 13.96 -10.57
CA GLY A 12 7.90 14.36 -9.85
C GLY A 12 7.25 13.17 -9.14
N ALA A 13 6.89 13.36 -7.87
CA ALA A 13 6.25 12.35 -7.03
C ALA A 13 5.00 12.88 -6.33
N VAL A 14 3.96 12.05 -6.24
CA VAL A 14 2.76 12.29 -5.42
C VAL A 14 2.75 11.31 -4.27
N VAL A 15 2.53 11.80 -3.04
CA VAL A 15 2.36 10.97 -1.83
C VAL A 15 1.01 11.27 -1.19
N SER A 16 0.00 10.41 -1.45
CA SER A 16 -1.27 10.50 -0.73
C SER A 16 -1.10 10.02 0.71
N GLY A 17 -1.70 10.74 1.66
CA GLY A 17 -1.42 10.48 3.08
C GLY A 17 0.00 10.88 3.50
N GLY A 18 0.66 11.77 2.76
CA GLY A 18 2.04 12.23 2.95
C GLY A 18 2.26 13.15 4.14
N SER A 19 1.21 13.55 4.86
CA SER A 19 1.33 14.55 5.94
C SER A 19 1.74 13.98 7.29
N ARG A 20 1.71 12.65 7.49
CA ARG A 20 2.03 12.00 8.78
C ARG A 20 2.57 10.58 8.58
N GLY A 21 3.18 10.03 9.64
CA GLY A 21 3.58 8.63 9.72
C GLY A 21 4.43 8.15 8.55
N ILE A 22 4.07 7.02 7.95
CA ILE A 22 4.82 6.41 6.86
C ILE A 22 4.86 7.33 5.64
N GLY A 23 3.72 7.91 5.23
CA GLY A 23 3.67 8.78 4.07
C GLY A 23 4.57 10.01 4.23
N ARG A 24 4.64 10.63 5.42
CA ARG A 24 5.56 11.72 5.70
C ARG A 24 7.02 11.28 5.57
N ALA A 25 7.38 10.17 6.18
CA ALA A 25 8.76 9.65 6.08
C ALA A 25 9.16 9.33 4.63
N VAL A 26 8.22 8.80 3.83
CA VAL A 26 8.41 8.57 2.40
C VAL A 26 8.57 9.90 1.66
N ALA A 27 7.71 10.89 1.87
CA ALA A 27 7.78 12.19 1.22
C ALA A 27 9.13 12.90 1.51
N GLU A 28 9.56 12.91 2.77
CA GLU A 28 10.84 13.48 3.19
C GLU A 28 12.03 12.75 2.53
N LEU A 29 11.99 11.40 2.48
CA LEU A 29 13.03 10.60 1.81
C LEU A 29 13.11 10.90 0.31
N LEU A 30 11.96 10.88 -0.42
CA LEU A 30 11.94 11.12 -1.86
C LEU A 30 12.46 12.52 -2.21
N ALA A 31 12.08 13.53 -1.42
CA ALA A 31 12.59 14.89 -1.57
C ALA A 31 14.10 14.96 -1.32
N GLY A 32 14.60 14.27 -0.28
CA GLY A 32 16.05 14.16 0.00
C GLY A 32 16.84 13.43 -1.10
N LEU A 33 16.17 12.55 -1.88
CA LEU A 33 16.72 11.89 -3.07
C LEU A 33 16.59 12.75 -4.35
N GLY A 34 16.09 14.00 -4.25
CA GLY A 34 16.05 14.98 -5.33
C GLY A 34 14.71 15.07 -6.08
N ALA A 35 13.69 14.34 -5.69
CA ALA A 35 12.35 14.47 -6.28
C ALA A 35 11.66 15.77 -5.86
N GLY A 36 10.79 16.31 -6.73
CA GLY A 36 9.75 17.24 -6.34
C GLY A 36 8.54 16.45 -5.82
N VAL A 37 8.01 16.77 -4.65
CA VAL A 37 6.99 15.96 -3.97
C VAL A 37 5.70 16.74 -3.74
N VAL A 38 4.58 16.23 -4.23
CA VAL A 38 3.24 16.68 -3.83
C VAL A 38 2.82 15.94 -2.57
N VAL A 39 2.68 16.66 -1.47
CA VAL A 39 2.25 16.14 -0.16
C VAL A 39 0.74 16.29 -0.04
N ASN A 40 0.03 15.17 0.16
CA ASN A 40 -1.40 15.19 0.38
C ASN A 40 -1.79 14.73 1.79
N GLY A 41 -2.88 15.29 2.29
CA GLY A 41 -3.51 14.92 3.55
C GLY A 41 -4.79 15.73 3.77
N ARG A 42 -5.64 15.28 4.70
CA ARG A 42 -6.91 15.96 5.05
C ARG A 42 -6.72 17.13 6.02
N ASP A 43 -5.65 17.12 6.79
CA ASP A 43 -5.34 18.15 7.79
C ASP A 43 -4.39 19.19 7.16
N PRO A 44 -4.84 20.42 6.92
CA PRO A 44 -4.05 21.45 6.27
C PRO A 44 -2.75 21.77 7.02
N GLN A 45 -2.81 21.82 8.35
CA GLN A 45 -1.65 22.16 9.17
C GLN A 45 -0.57 21.09 9.03
N ALA A 46 -0.93 19.80 9.16
CA ALA A 46 0.02 18.71 9.03
C ALA A 46 0.64 18.60 7.62
N VAL A 47 -0.12 18.94 6.57
CA VAL A 47 0.39 19.01 5.20
C VAL A 47 1.43 20.13 5.10
N GLN A 48 1.13 21.33 5.59
CA GLN A 48 2.05 22.49 5.55
C GLN A 48 3.31 22.23 6.39
N GLU A 49 3.19 21.61 7.56
CA GLU A 49 4.33 21.25 8.40
C GLU A 49 5.29 20.30 7.65
N THR A 50 4.74 19.33 6.90
CA THR A 50 5.57 18.40 6.11
C THR A 50 6.24 19.10 4.93
N VAL A 51 5.51 19.96 4.20
CA VAL A 51 6.09 20.76 3.12
C VAL A 51 7.19 21.69 3.63
N ALA A 52 6.96 22.36 4.77
CA ALA A 52 7.94 23.25 5.39
C ALA A 52 9.20 22.47 5.83
N ALA A 53 9.05 21.27 6.41
CA ALA A 53 10.17 20.43 6.80
C ALA A 53 11.02 20.01 5.60
N ILE A 54 10.38 19.57 4.50
CA ILE A 54 11.05 19.21 3.26
C ILE A 54 11.81 20.42 2.68
N THR A 55 11.17 21.60 2.64
CA THR A 55 11.76 22.82 2.10
C THR A 55 12.95 23.31 2.95
N ALA A 56 12.80 23.27 4.27
CA ALA A 56 13.88 23.62 5.20
C ALA A 56 15.10 22.70 5.08
N ALA A 57 14.89 21.43 4.67
CA ALA A 57 15.96 20.49 4.37
C ALA A 57 16.55 20.65 2.95
N GLY A 58 16.12 21.67 2.17
CA GLY A 58 16.59 21.94 0.81
C GLY A 58 15.89 21.13 -0.29
N GLY A 59 14.84 20.37 0.04
CA GLY A 59 14.00 19.64 -0.91
C GLY A 59 12.93 20.53 -1.57
N ARG A 60 12.21 19.96 -2.54
CA ARG A 60 11.11 20.63 -3.24
C ARG A 60 9.80 19.93 -2.92
N ALA A 61 8.81 20.65 -2.38
CA ALA A 61 7.50 20.09 -2.11
C ALA A 61 6.40 21.13 -2.32
N THR A 62 5.21 20.64 -2.70
CA THR A 62 3.96 21.38 -2.76
C THR A 62 2.86 20.65 -1.98
N ALA A 63 1.74 21.31 -1.75
CA ALA A 63 0.65 20.82 -0.90
C ALA A 63 -0.67 20.70 -1.69
N VAL A 64 -1.35 19.54 -1.54
CA VAL A 64 -2.77 19.43 -1.92
C VAL A 64 -3.55 18.90 -0.71
N VAL A 65 -4.48 19.71 -0.19
CA VAL A 65 -5.30 19.36 0.96
C VAL A 65 -6.62 18.75 0.49
N GLY A 66 -6.97 17.60 1.05
CA GLY A 66 -8.23 16.92 0.76
C GLY A 66 -8.14 15.41 0.93
N ALA A 67 -9.29 14.75 0.87
CA ALA A 67 -9.39 13.30 0.92
C ALA A 67 -9.11 12.71 -0.46
N ALA A 68 -8.11 11.83 -0.58
CA ALA A 68 -7.66 11.30 -1.86
C ALA A 68 -8.59 10.20 -2.44
N ASP A 69 -9.64 9.82 -1.72
CA ASP A 69 -10.79 9.05 -2.20
C ASP A 69 -11.85 9.91 -2.91
N ASP A 70 -11.71 11.24 -2.92
CA ASP A 70 -12.45 12.13 -3.83
C ASP A 70 -11.72 12.22 -5.18
N GLU A 71 -12.40 11.86 -6.27
CA GLU A 71 -11.86 11.88 -7.64
C GLU A 71 -11.27 13.24 -8.03
N ARG A 72 -11.88 14.36 -7.57
CA ARG A 72 -11.39 15.72 -7.88
C ARG A 72 -10.05 16.00 -7.18
N ILE A 73 -9.92 15.56 -5.93
CA ILE A 73 -8.66 15.67 -5.19
C ILE A 73 -7.60 14.78 -5.84
N ALA A 74 -7.94 13.55 -6.21
CA ALA A 74 -7.02 12.65 -6.89
C ALA A 74 -6.49 13.24 -8.21
N ARG A 75 -7.33 13.92 -9.00
CA ARG A 75 -6.90 14.65 -10.20
C ARG A 75 -6.01 15.84 -9.85
N SER A 76 -6.39 16.65 -8.87
CA SER A 76 -5.60 17.82 -8.47
C SER A 76 -4.20 17.46 -7.97
N LEU A 77 -4.00 16.26 -7.42
CA LEU A 77 -2.68 15.75 -7.06
C LEU A 77 -1.76 15.58 -8.29
N VAL A 78 -2.32 15.03 -9.35
CA VAL A 78 -1.59 14.83 -10.62
C VAL A 78 -1.33 16.17 -11.30
N ASP A 79 -2.34 17.01 -11.40
CA ASP A 79 -2.25 18.34 -12.02
C ASP A 79 -1.21 19.22 -11.31
N GLU A 80 -1.19 19.20 -9.96
CA GLU A 80 -0.20 19.92 -9.16
C GLU A 80 1.21 19.37 -9.40
N CYS A 81 1.39 18.05 -9.50
CA CYS A 81 2.69 17.45 -9.76
C CYS A 81 3.24 17.86 -11.14
N ILE A 82 2.39 17.83 -12.17
CA ILE A 82 2.76 18.27 -13.52
C ILE A 82 3.04 19.77 -13.54
N GLY A 83 2.18 20.58 -12.92
CA GLY A 83 2.34 22.05 -12.87
C GLY A 83 3.63 22.48 -12.16
N ALA A 84 3.96 21.87 -11.02
CA ALA A 84 5.11 22.25 -10.21
C ALA A 84 6.43 21.62 -10.66
N PHE A 85 6.40 20.40 -11.22
CA PHE A 85 7.61 19.60 -11.50
C PHE A 85 7.74 19.14 -12.95
N GLY A 86 6.73 19.39 -13.81
CA GLY A 86 6.74 19.11 -15.24
C GLY A 86 6.47 17.65 -15.60
N ARG A 87 6.37 16.73 -14.63
CA ARG A 87 6.22 15.28 -14.85
C ARG A 87 5.68 14.56 -13.62
N LEU A 88 5.18 13.33 -13.82
CA LEU A 88 4.77 12.44 -12.75
C LEU A 88 5.48 11.08 -12.90
N ASP A 89 6.47 10.81 -12.09
CA ASP A 89 7.26 9.58 -12.13
C ASP A 89 6.86 8.57 -11.06
N ALA A 90 6.37 9.06 -9.93
CA ALA A 90 6.02 8.23 -8.78
C ALA A 90 4.66 8.61 -8.19
N LEU A 91 3.81 7.62 -7.99
CA LEU A 91 2.60 7.73 -7.18
C LEU A 91 2.71 6.79 -5.99
N ILE A 92 2.65 7.33 -4.78
CA ILE A 92 2.68 6.56 -3.54
C ILE A 92 1.37 6.78 -2.78
N ASN A 93 0.63 5.71 -2.55
CA ASN A 93 -0.62 5.73 -1.79
C ASN A 93 -0.38 5.21 -0.37
N CYS A 94 -0.26 6.13 0.60
CA CYS A 94 -0.12 5.82 2.02
C CYS A 94 -1.38 6.19 2.84
N ALA A 95 -2.37 6.85 2.23
CA ALA A 95 -3.61 7.20 2.93
C ALA A 95 -4.38 5.95 3.36
N GLY A 96 -4.98 6.03 4.54
CA GLY A 96 -5.79 4.95 5.12
C GLY A 96 -6.27 5.30 6.51
N ILE A 97 -7.20 4.50 7.02
CA ILE A 97 -7.81 4.62 8.34
C ILE A 97 -7.74 3.29 9.09
N ALA A 98 -7.92 3.31 10.40
CA ALA A 98 -8.02 2.08 11.19
C ALA A 98 -9.41 1.45 11.09
N GLU A 99 -9.48 0.14 11.33
CA GLU A 99 -10.73 -0.55 11.64
C GLU A 99 -11.34 0.04 12.91
N PRO A 100 -12.66 0.22 13.02
CA PRO A 100 -13.30 0.57 14.28
C PRO A 100 -12.98 -0.43 15.39
N ALA A 101 -12.70 0.05 16.60
CA ALA A 101 -12.33 -0.82 17.73
C ALA A 101 -13.45 -1.84 18.03
N GLY A 102 -13.09 -3.13 18.13
CA GLY A 102 -14.03 -4.22 18.39
C GLY A 102 -14.90 -4.62 17.18
N SER A 103 -14.64 -4.07 16.01
CA SER A 103 -15.33 -4.41 14.76
C SER A 103 -15.06 -5.85 14.33
N SER A 104 -16.09 -6.49 13.84
CA SER A 104 -16.05 -7.84 13.26
C SER A 104 -17.19 -8.00 12.27
N ILE A 105 -17.22 -9.10 11.53
CA ILE A 105 -18.34 -9.42 10.61
C ILE A 105 -19.70 -9.49 11.34
N LEU A 106 -19.70 -9.67 12.65
CA LEU A 106 -20.94 -9.78 13.44
C LEU A 106 -21.55 -8.43 13.79
N ASN A 107 -20.80 -7.33 13.73
CA ASN A 107 -21.23 -6.04 14.27
C ASN A 107 -20.82 -4.81 13.46
N ILE A 108 -19.97 -4.93 12.43
CA ILE A 108 -19.64 -3.82 11.54
C ILE A 108 -20.91 -3.38 10.78
N THR A 109 -21.14 -2.08 10.74
CA THR A 109 -22.23 -1.52 9.93
C THR A 109 -21.83 -1.42 8.46
N ALA A 110 -22.84 -1.35 7.57
CA ALA A 110 -22.59 -1.12 6.14
C ALA A 110 -21.82 0.18 5.89
N ASP A 111 -22.20 1.27 6.58
CA ASP A 111 -21.56 2.57 6.44
C ASP A 111 -20.09 2.55 6.89
N GLU A 112 -19.77 1.86 8.00
CA GLU A 112 -18.38 1.68 8.45
C GLU A 112 -17.57 0.86 7.45
N PHE A 113 -18.15 -0.21 6.91
CA PHE A 113 -17.53 -1.04 5.89
C PHE A 113 -17.26 -0.21 4.62
N ASP A 114 -18.26 0.50 4.10
CA ASP A 114 -18.14 1.33 2.91
C ASP A 114 -17.10 2.45 3.10
N HIS A 115 -17.06 3.05 4.29
CA HIS A 115 -16.06 4.06 4.63
C HIS A 115 -14.64 3.49 4.60
N LEU A 116 -14.41 2.27 5.12
CA LEU A 116 -13.12 1.58 5.06
C LEU A 116 -12.72 1.27 3.61
N ILE A 117 -13.64 0.73 2.81
CA ILE A 117 -13.40 0.44 1.39
C ILE A 117 -13.09 1.73 0.63
N GLY A 118 -13.85 2.79 0.83
CA GLY A 118 -13.60 4.11 0.23
C GLY A 118 -12.21 4.64 0.58
N ALA A 119 -11.86 4.66 1.87
CA ALA A 119 -10.59 5.18 2.34
C ALA A 119 -9.37 4.38 1.85
N HIS A 120 -9.49 3.07 1.63
CA HIS A 120 -8.38 2.22 1.17
C HIS A 120 -8.39 1.99 -0.34
N LEU A 121 -9.42 1.28 -0.83
CA LEU A 121 -9.54 0.93 -2.24
C LEU A 121 -9.89 2.15 -3.10
N GLY A 122 -10.84 2.98 -2.65
CA GLY A 122 -11.24 4.20 -3.36
C GLY A 122 -10.07 5.15 -3.56
N THR A 123 -9.28 5.42 -2.51
CA THR A 123 -8.05 6.21 -2.63
C THR A 123 -7.10 5.63 -3.68
N ALA A 124 -6.77 4.32 -3.59
CA ALA A 124 -5.87 3.70 -4.55
C ALA A 124 -6.42 3.74 -5.98
N PHE A 125 -7.71 3.48 -6.14
CA PHE A 125 -8.38 3.52 -7.46
C PHE A 125 -8.36 4.92 -8.08
N HIS A 126 -8.84 5.95 -7.37
CA HIS A 126 -8.95 7.30 -7.93
C HIS A 126 -7.59 7.91 -8.27
N THR A 127 -6.60 7.76 -7.39
CA THR A 127 -5.25 8.27 -7.63
C THR A 127 -4.54 7.52 -8.76
N CYS A 128 -4.63 6.18 -8.81
CA CYS A 128 -4.07 5.41 -9.92
C CYS A 128 -4.78 5.74 -11.25
N ARG A 129 -6.12 5.90 -11.23
CA ARG A 129 -6.90 6.26 -12.43
C ARG A 129 -6.52 7.64 -12.96
N ALA A 130 -6.20 8.59 -12.08
CA ALA A 130 -5.73 9.92 -12.48
C ALA A 130 -4.28 9.88 -13.01
N ALA A 131 -3.38 9.12 -12.39
CA ALA A 131 -1.97 9.07 -12.73
C ALA A 131 -1.66 8.23 -13.98
N ALA A 132 -2.39 7.14 -14.20
CA ALA A 132 -2.09 6.18 -15.26
C ALA A 132 -2.00 6.78 -16.67
N PRO A 133 -2.90 7.65 -17.14
CA PRO A 133 -2.80 8.25 -18.48
C PRO A 133 -1.50 9.04 -18.68
N VAL A 134 -1.10 9.83 -17.68
CA VAL A 134 0.13 10.63 -17.72
C VAL A 134 1.36 9.71 -17.78
N MET A 135 1.43 8.69 -16.94
CA MET A 135 2.53 7.75 -16.91
C MET A 135 2.62 6.92 -18.21
N VAL A 136 1.47 6.56 -18.80
CA VAL A 136 1.41 5.86 -20.11
C VAL A 136 1.94 6.74 -21.23
N GLU A 137 1.56 8.02 -21.27
CA GLU A 137 2.06 8.99 -22.24
C GLU A 137 3.57 9.21 -22.09
N GLN A 138 4.05 9.33 -20.88
CA GLN A 138 5.48 9.43 -20.55
C GLN A 138 6.26 8.13 -20.85
N ARG A 139 5.58 6.98 -21.03
CA ARG A 139 6.16 5.64 -21.09
C ARG A 139 7.09 5.32 -19.90
N HIS A 140 6.76 5.90 -18.78
CA HIS A 140 7.51 5.77 -17.54
C HIS A 140 6.63 6.12 -16.33
N GLY A 141 6.71 5.32 -15.28
CA GLY A 141 6.03 5.58 -14.03
C GLY A 141 6.17 4.43 -13.04
N SER A 142 6.06 4.75 -11.76
CA SER A 142 6.01 3.75 -10.69
C SER A 142 4.91 4.07 -9.70
N ILE A 143 4.00 3.13 -9.53
CA ILE A 143 2.91 3.18 -8.56
C ILE A 143 3.27 2.27 -7.38
N VAL A 144 3.18 2.78 -6.16
CA VAL A 144 3.37 1.99 -4.94
C VAL A 144 2.16 2.19 -4.04
N ASN A 145 1.36 1.14 -3.90
CA ASN A 145 0.19 1.13 -3.04
C ASN A 145 0.55 0.52 -1.67
N THR A 146 0.09 1.16 -0.60
CA THR A 146 0.30 0.65 0.76
C THR A 146 -0.84 -0.28 1.17
N SER A 147 -0.51 -1.53 1.39
CA SER A 147 -1.40 -2.54 1.95
C SER A 147 -1.05 -2.80 3.44
N SER A 148 -1.30 -3.99 3.92
CA SER A 148 -0.97 -4.47 5.27
C SER A 148 -0.95 -5.98 5.27
N VAL A 149 -0.12 -6.61 6.09
CA VAL A 149 -0.17 -8.05 6.36
C VAL A 149 -1.52 -8.50 6.91
N ALA A 150 -2.31 -7.57 7.46
CA ALA A 150 -3.67 -7.82 7.93
C ALA A 150 -4.63 -8.30 6.83
N PHE A 151 -4.28 -8.18 5.53
CA PHE A 151 -5.08 -8.75 4.44
C PHE A 151 -5.20 -10.28 4.51
N LEU A 152 -4.32 -10.95 5.26
CA LEU A 152 -4.38 -12.39 5.54
C LEU A 152 -5.54 -12.76 6.49
N GLY A 153 -6.08 -11.79 7.24
CA GLY A 153 -7.19 -12.01 8.17
C GLY A 153 -6.77 -12.21 9.64
N ASP A 154 -5.49 -12.49 9.91
CA ASP A 154 -5.00 -12.88 11.24
C ASP A 154 -5.13 -11.76 12.29
N TYR A 155 -5.14 -10.49 11.85
CA TYR A 155 -5.32 -9.33 12.73
C TYR A 155 -6.79 -9.01 13.06
N GLY A 156 -7.74 -9.81 12.57
CA GLY A 156 -9.17 -9.58 12.75
C GLY A 156 -9.69 -8.36 12.00
N GLY A 157 -10.90 -7.94 12.34
CA GLY A 157 -11.63 -6.92 11.60
C GLY A 157 -12.27 -7.49 10.34
N THR A 158 -12.99 -6.66 9.60
CA THR A 158 -13.69 -7.07 8.37
C THR A 158 -13.40 -6.12 7.22
N GLY A 159 -13.59 -4.84 7.42
CA GLY A 159 -13.46 -3.83 6.35
C GLY A 159 -12.00 -3.49 6.04
N TYR A 160 -11.13 -3.42 7.04
CA TYR A 160 -9.72 -3.13 6.84
C TYR A 160 -9.01 -4.23 6.03
N PRO A 161 -9.06 -5.53 6.43
CA PRO A 161 -8.45 -6.60 5.64
C PRO A 161 -9.07 -6.73 4.25
N ALA A 162 -10.39 -6.55 4.09
CA ALA A 162 -11.05 -6.55 2.79
C ALA A 162 -10.52 -5.42 1.89
N GLY A 163 -10.43 -4.18 2.41
CA GLY A 163 -9.88 -3.04 1.67
C GLY A 163 -8.42 -3.24 1.28
N LYS A 164 -7.58 -3.76 2.19
CA LYS A 164 -6.15 -4.01 1.92
C LYS A 164 -5.93 -5.17 0.95
N GLY A 165 -6.74 -6.23 1.02
CA GLY A 165 -6.76 -7.31 0.03
C GLY A 165 -7.17 -6.83 -1.36
N ALA A 166 -8.19 -5.97 -1.42
CA ALA A 166 -8.63 -5.35 -2.68
C ALA A 166 -7.54 -4.44 -3.30
N VAL A 167 -6.80 -3.68 -2.49
CA VAL A 167 -5.64 -2.90 -2.95
C VAL A 167 -4.57 -3.79 -3.57
N ASN A 168 -4.29 -4.98 -2.99
CA ASN A 168 -3.36 -5.94 -3.57
C ASN A 168 -3.83 -6.37 -4.97
N ALA A 169 -5.09 -6.81 -5.10
CA ALA A 169 -5.64 -7.25 -6.37
C ALA A 169 -5.66 -6.14 -7.43
N LEU A 170 -6.09 -4.93 -7.06
CA LEU A 170 -6.06 -3.75 -7.94
C LEU A 170 -4.63 -3.47 -8.45
N THR A 171 -3.64 -3.53 -7.56
CA THR A 171 -2.24 -3.27 -7.93
C THR A 171 -1.69 -4.31 -8.90
N MET A 172 -2.05 -5.60 -8.71
CA MET A 172 -1.68 -6.67 -9.64
C MET A 172 -2.29 -6.47 -11.02
N ALA A 173 -3.57 -6.06 -11.08
CA ALA A 173 -4.24 -5.73 -12.35
C ALA A 173 -3.53 -4.57 -13.06
N ILE A 174 -3.29 -3.45 -12.37
CA ILE A 174 -2.57 -2.28 -12.91
C ILE A 174 -1.17 -2.68 -13.41
N ALA A 175 -0.43 -3.49 -12.65
CA ALA A 175 0.89 -3.96 -13.05
C ALA A 175 0.87 -4.74 -14.36
N ALA A 176 -0.14 -5.59 -14.54
CA ALA A 176 -0.31 -6.37 -15.77
C ALA A 176 -0.73 -5.49 -16.96
N GLU A 177 -1.71 -4.60 -16.75
CA GLU A 177 -2.25 -3.71 -17.79
C GLU A 177 -1.21 -2.70 -18.30
N LEU A 178 -0.42 -2.12 -17.39
CA LEU A 178 0.47 -1.01 -17.73
C LEU A 178 1.90 -1.43 -18.08
N LYS A 179 2.23 -2.71 -17.94
CA LYS A 179 3.59 -3.24 -18.22
C LYS A 179 4.10 -2.87 -19.63
N ALA A 180 3.25 -2.98 -20.65
CA ALA A 180 3.60 -2.68 -22.04
C ALA A 180 3.93 -1.18 -22.28
N TYR A 181 3.56 -0.33 -21.33
CA TYR A 181 3.81 1.11 -21.39
C TYR A 181 5.01 1.55 -20.54
N GLY A 182 5.75 0.61 -19.93
CA GLY A 182 6.88 0.94 -19.07
C GLY A 182 6.48 1.46 -17.69
N VAL A 183 5.22 1.27 -17.28
CA VAL A 183 4.72 1.65 -15.95
C VAL A 183 4.69 0.43 -15.05
N ARG A 184 5.23 0.59 -13.85
CA ARG A 184 5.30 -0.45 -12.82
C ARG A 184 4.31 -0.18 -11.70
N ALA A 185 3.77 -1.22 -11.10
CA ALA A 185 2.93 -1.11 -9.92
C ALA A 185 3.27 -2.21 -8.91
N ASN A 186 3.48 -1.83 -7.65
CA ASN A 186 3.84 -2.74 -6.57
C ASN A 186 3.09 -2.37 -5.28
N VAL A 187 3.09 -3.30 -4.35
CA VAL A 187 2.51 -3.14 -3.02
C VAL A 187 3.60 -3.18 -1.96
N VAL A 188 3.46 -2.35 -0.93
CA VAL A 188 4.20 -2.48 0.32
C VAL A 188 3.22 -2.73 1.46
N CYS A 189 3.48 -3.76 2.25
CA CYS A 189 2.83 -4.04 3.54
C CYS A 189 3.79 -3.57 4.65
N PRO A 190 3.67 -2.33 5.14
CA PRO A 190 4.61 -1.78 6.12
C PRO A 190 4.22 -2.15 7.54
N GLY A 191 5.23 -2.42 8.39
CA GLY A 191 5.13 -2.47 9.84
C GLY A 191 5.93 -1.32 10.44
N ALA A 192 5.25 -0.30 10.97
CA ALA A 192 5.90 0.86 11.58
C ALA A 192 5.01 1.51 12.65
N ARG A 193 5.64 2.09 13.65
CA ARG A 193 4.95 2.83 14.72
C ARG A 193 4.30 4.10 14.18
N THR A 194 2.98 4.09 14.10
CA THR A 194 2.14 5.20 13.64
C THR A 194 0.95 5.38 14.58
N ARG A 195 0.14 6.39 14.37
CA ARG A 195 -1.12 6.57 15.11
C ARG A 195 -2.10 5.40 14.94
N LEU A 196 -1.98 4.62 13.87
CA LEU A 196 -2.84 3.45 13.61
C LEU A 196 -2.35 2.19 14.32
N SER A 197 -1.14 2.20 14.87
CA SER A 197 -0.48 1.05 15.48
C SER A 197 0.10 1.40 16.87
N THR A 198 -0.54 2.33 17.59
CA THR A 198 -0.15 2.71 18.95
C THR A 198 -1.37 3.08 19.79
N GLY A 199 -1.20 3.03 21.11
CA GLY A 199 -2.21 3.38 22.09
C GLY A 199 -2.88 2.16 22.73
N ALA A 200 -3.52 2.40 23.87
CA ALA A 200 -4.04 1.33 24.73
C ALA A 200 -5.06 0.41 24.05
N ASP A 201 -5.84 0.93 23.08
CA ASP A 201 -6.81 0.11 22.35
C ASP A 201 -6.11 -0.84 21.37
N TYR A 202 -5.09 -0.36 20.67
CA TYR A 202 -4.28 -1.19 19.79
C TYR A 202 -3.52 -2.27 20.57
N GLU A 203 -2.87 -1.89 21.66
CA GLU A 203 -2.14 -2.83 22.52
C GLU A 203 -3.05 -3.93 23.05
N ARG A 204 -4.24 -3.56 23.59
CA ARG A 204 -5.24 -4.56 24.03
C ARG A 204 -5.69 -5.47 22.92
N HIS A 205 -5.87 -4.95 21.72
CA HIS A 205 -6.26 -5.74 20.54
C HIS A 205 -5.18 -6.77 20.18
N ILE A 206 -3.91 -6.37 20.10
CA ILE A 206 -2.78 -7.28 19.84
C ILE A 206 -2.67 -8.38 20.91
N GLU A 207 -2.81 -8.03 22.19
CA GLU A 207 -2.79 -8.99 23.29
C GLU A 207 -3.98 -9.98 23.22
N ASP A 208 -5.15 -9.52 22.80
CA ASP A 208 -6.32 -10.40 22.59
C ASP A 208 -6.11 -11.38 21.44
N LEU A 209 -5.58 -10.91 20.31
CA LEU A 209 -5.26 -11.77 19.17
C LEU A 209 -4.23 -12.84 19.53
N HIS A 210 -3.20 -12.47 20.26
CA HIS A 210 -2.19 -13.40 20.76
C HIS A 210 -2.81 -14.45 21.71
N ARG A 211 -3.63 -14.04 22.69
CA ARG A 211 -4.32 -14.93 23.61
C ARG A 211 -5.24 -15.93 22.89
N ARG A 212 -5.81 -15.54 21.77
CA ARG A 212 -6.65 -16.39 20.92
C ARG A 212 -5.84 -17.29 19.97
N GLY A 213 -4.50 -17.21 20.00
CA GLY A 213 -3.63 -17.99 19.14
C GLY A 213 -3.60 -17.56 17.66
N LEU A 214 -4.07 -16.36 17.34
CA LEU A 214 -4.04 -15.80 15.99
C LEU A 214 -2.70 -15.14 15.66
N LEU A 215 -1.99 -14.64 16.66
CA LEU A 215 -0.63 -14.12 16.52
C LEU A 215 0.33 -14.95 17.37
N ASP A 216 1.49 -15.27 16.84
CA ASP A 216 2.60 -15.86 17.59
C ASP A 216 3.36 -14.81 18.41
N ASP A 217 4.27 -15.24 19.29
CA ASP A 217 5.07 -14.38 20.16
C ASP A 217 5.88 -13.34 19.38
N MET A 218 6.46 -13.75 18.23
CA MET A 218 7.28 -12.88 17.39
C MET A 218 6.44 -11.77 16.75
N THR A 219 5.30 -12.13 16.18
CA THR A 219 4.37 -11.17 15.55
C THR A 219 3.78 -10.22 16.57
N ARG A 220 3.39 -10.73 17.76
CA ARG A 220 2.95 -9.91 18.88
C ARG A 220 4.03 -8.88 19.28
N GLN A 221 5.25 -9.32 19.51
CA GLN A 221 6.35 -8.44 19.90
C GLN A 221 6.63 -7.39 18.82
N ALA A 222 6.70 -7.79 17.56
CA ALA A 222 6.93 -6.88 16.43
C ALA A 222 5.81 -5.84 16.28
N SER A 223 4.57 -6.20 16.63
CA SER A 223 3.43 -5.29 16.59
C SER A 223 3.49 -4.25 17.71
N LEU A 224 3.87 -4.67 18.95
CA LEU A 224 3.93 -3.79 20.11
C LEU A 224 5.18 -2.90 20.13
N ASP A 225 6.29 -3.36 19.57
CA ASP A 225 7.58 -2.64 19.49
C ASP A 225 7.97 -2.32 18.05
N SER A 226 7.05 -1.71 17.33
CA SER A 226 7.28 -1.35 15.94
C SER A 226 8.31 -0.23 15.78
N ALA A 227 9.20 -0.35 14.80
CA ALA A 227 10.20 0.66 14.46
C ALA A 227 9.56 1.97 13.94
N PRO A 228 10.26 3.11 14.03
CA PRO A 228 9.81 4.37 13.41
C PRO A 228 9.59 4.24 11.90
N PRO A 229 8.68 5.06 11.29
CA PRO A 229 8.37 5.03 9.86
C PRO A 229 9.56 5.17 8.90
N VAL A 230 10.62 5.84 9.33
CA VAL A 230 11.86 6.02 8.54
C VAL A 230 12.51 4.69 8.14
N PHE A 231 12.30 3.61 8.89
CA PHE A 231 12.84 2.28 8.57
C PHE A 231 12.15 1.61 7.37
N VAL A 232 10.91 1.95 7.06
CA VAL A 232 10.18 1.37 5.93
C VAL A 232 10.25 2.23 4.67
N ALA A 233 10.53 3.53 4.81
CA ALA A 233 10.60 4.47 3.70
C ALA A 233 11.59 4.06 2.58
N PRO A 234 12.77 3.47 2.84
CA PRO A 234 13.71 3.05 1.80
C PRO A 234 13.13 2.06 0.79
N VAL A 235 12.21 1.17 1.18
CA VAL A 235 11.57 0.22 0.26
C VAL A 235 10.69 0.97 -0.75
N TYR A 236 9.98 2.02 -0.34
CA TYR A 236 9.25 2.89 -1.25
C TYR A 236 10.20 3.64 -2.20
N GLY A 237 11.27 4.24 -1.67
CA GLY A 237 12.30 4.91 -2.47
C GLY A 237 12.95 3.99 -3.52
N TYR A 238 13.26 2.75 -3.14
CA TYR A 238 13.74 1.72 -4.06
C TYR A 238 12.73 1.45 -5.18
N LEU A 239 11.47 1.19 -4.85
CA LEU A 239 10.43 0.83 -5.82
C LEU A 239 10.13 1.94 -6.84
N VAL A 240 10.33 3.21 -6.48
CA VAL A 240 10.12 4.34 -7.42
C VAL A 240 11.39 4.73 -8.17
N SER A 241 12.54 4.16 -7.83
CA SER A 241 13.80 4.40 -8.53
C SER A 241 14.01 3.47 -9.73
N ASP A 242 15.02 3.76 -10.56
CA ASP A 242 15.43 2.91 -11.67
C ASP A 242 16.11 1.61 -11.22
N LEU A 243 16.53 1.53 -9.96
CA LEU A 243 17.05 0.28 -9.39
C LEU A 243 16.00 -0.84 -9.40
N ALA A 244 14.71 -0.47 -9.38
CA ALA A 244 13.58 -1.40 -9.40
C ALA A 244 12.93 -1.54 -10.80
N ARG A 245 13.62 -1.20 -11.90
CA ARG A 245 13.06 -1.19 -13.27
C ARG A 245 12.40 -2.51 -13.69
N ASP A 246 12.87 -3.63 -13.17
CA ASP A 246 12.35 -4.97 -13.49
C ASP A 246 11.38 -5.50 -12.42
N VAL A 247 11.03 -4.67 -11.42
CA VAL A 247 10.16 -5.04 -10.29
C VAL A 247 8.77 -4.47 -10.50
N THR A 248 7.81 -5.33 -10.81
CA THR A 248 6.39 -4.98 -10.97
C THR A 248 5.50 -6.16 -10.55
N GLY A 249 4.31 -5.87 -10.04
CA GLY A 249 3.37 -6.89 -9.57
C GLY A 249 3.84 -7.64 -8.32
N GLN A 250 4.65 -7.00 -7.47
CA GLN A 250 5.14 -7.60 -6.23
C GLN A 250 4.38 -7.05 -5.02
N ILE A 251 4.23 -7.90 -4.00
CA ILE A 251 3.78 -7.52 -2.66
C ILE A 251 4.98 -7.70 -1.73
N LEU A 252 5.52 -6.58 -1.25
CA LEU A 252 6.66 -6.56 -0.34
C LEU A 252 6.21 -6.28 1.09
N VAL A 253 6.94 -6.83 2.05
CA VAL A 253 6.79 -6.51 3.48
C VAL A 253 8.02 -5.72 3.91
N ALA A 254 7.82 -4.65 4.67
CA ALA A 254 8.91 -3.86 5.25
C ALA A 254 8.57 -3.52 6.71
N ALA A 255 9.35 -3.97 7.67
CA ALA A 255 9.10 -3.73 9.09
C ALA A 255 10.43 -3.69 9.87
N GLY A 256 10.79 -2.52 10.39
CA GLY A 256 12.09 -2.35 11.06
C GLY A 256 13.24 -2.78 10.16
N GLY A 257 14.03 -3.75 10.62
CA GLY A 257 15.12 -4.34 9.84
C GLY A 257 14.72 -5.48 8.90
N PHE A 258 13.42 -5.81 8.82
CA PHE A 258 12.92 -6.90 7.99
C PHE A 258 12.42 -6.39 6.64
N VAL A 259 12.85 -7.04 5.55
CA VAL A 259 12.30 -6.90 4.20
C VAL A 259 12.01 -8.29 3.65
N GLY A 260 10.80 -8.51 3.18
CA GLY A 260 10.34 -9.77 2.61
C GLY A 260 9.41 -9.54 1.43
N SER A 261 8.98 -10.63 0.79
CA SER A 261 7.99 -10.61 -0.28
C SER A 261 7.00 -11.75 -0.09
N PHE A 262 5.77 -11.54 -0.56
CA PHE A 262 4.82 -12.62 -0.72
C PHE A 262 5.03 -13.28 -2.09
N ASP A 263 5.11 -14.61 -2.09
CA ASP A 263 5.09 -15.38 -3.33
C ASP A 263 3.72 -15.24 -4.02
N ARG A 264 3.74 -15.21 -5.35
CA ARG A 264 2.51 -15.23 -6.12
C ARG A 264 1.85 -16.60 -5.94
N GLN A 265 0.66 -16.60 -5.35
CA GLN A 265 -0.12 -17.82 -5.21
C GLN A 265 -0.52 -18.36 -6.59
N THR A 266 -0.09 -19.58 -6.89
CA THR A 266 -0.51 -20.33 -8.06
C THR A 266 -1.44 -21.46 -7.62
N PRO A 267 -2.51 -21.78 -8.38
CA PRO A 267 -3.37 -22.89 -8.05
C PRO A 267 -2.58 -24.21 -8.03
N ARG A 268 -2.73 -24.99 -6.98
CA ARG A 268 -2.25 -26.38 -6.95
C ARG A 268 -3.27 -27.26 -7.66
N LEU A 269 -2.83 -28.06 -8.64
CA LEU A 269 -3.70 -29.04 -9.28
C LEU A 269 -4.05 -30.15 -8.28
N LEU A 270 -5.34 -30.30 -7.98
CA LEU A 270 -5.84 -31.37 -7.12
C LEU A 270 -6.45 -32.53 -7.94
N GLY A 271 -6.98 -32.24 -9.11
CA GLY A 271 -7.54 -33.22 -10.04
C GLY A 271 -7.87 -32.56 -11.38
N TYR A 272 -7.87 -33.34 -12.42
CA TYR A 272 -8.28 -32.93 -13.75
C TYR A 272 -9.21 -33.94 -14.38
N ARG A 273 -10.27 -33.49 -15.03
CA ARG A 273 -11.20 -34.30 -15.80
C ARG A 273 -11.55 -33.57 -17.11
N ASP A 274 -11.40 -34.30 -18.22
CA ASP A 274 -11.83 -33.78 -19.53
C ASP A 274 -13.36 -33.74 -19.60
N HIS A 275 -13.93 -32.55 -19.55
CA HIS A 275 -15.37 -32.33 -19.58
C HIS A 275 -16.04 -32.71 -20.90
N HIS A 276 -15.28 -32.96 -21.97
CA HIS A 276 -15.80 -33.51 -23.22
C HIS A 276 -15.99 -35.05 -23.18
N ARG A 277 -15.34 -35.72 -22.22
CA ARG A 277 -15.32 -37.19 -22.14
C ARG A 277 -15.91 -37.74 -20.84
N ALA A 278 -16.12 -36.93 -19.86
CA ALA A 278 -16.62 -37.32 -18.56
C ALA A 278 -17.63 -36.31 -18.01
N GLY A 279 -18.54 -36.78 -17.19
CA GLY A 279 -19.49 -35.93 -16.47
C GLY A 279 -18.81 -35.08 -15.38
N PRO A 280 -19.60 -34.22 -14.69
CA PRO A 280 -19.10 -33.44 -13.56
C PRO A 280 -18.59 -34.35 -12.42
N TRP A 281 -17.72 -33.77 -11.58
CA TRP A 281 -17.28 -34.40 -10.35
C TRP A 281 -18.46 -34.65 -9.40
N SER A 282 -18.51 -35.81 -8.72
CA SER A 282 -19.40 -35.98 -7.58
C SER A 282 -18.86 -35.23 -6.35
N ILE A 283 -19.73 -34.96 -5.36
CA ILE A 283 -19.33 -34.32 -4.10
C ILE A 283 -18.30 -35.17 -3.36
N GLU A 284 -18.45 -36.51 -3.41
CA GLU A 284 -17.55 -37.48 -2.77
C GLU A 284 -16.15 -37.48 -3.44
N GLU A 285 -16.12 -37.37 -4.77
CA GLU A 285 -14.86 -37.25 -5.51
C GLU A 285 -14.14 -35.94 -5.16
N VAL A 286 -14.86 -34.80 -5.09
CA VAL A 286 -14.33 -33.50 -4.65
C VAL A 286 -13.83 -33.59 -3.21
N HIS A 287 -14.60 -34.21 -2.31
CA HIS A 287 -14.17 -34.42 -0.91
C HIS A 287 -12.87 -35.20 -0.82
N THR A 288 -12.74 -36.27 -1.59
CA THR A 288 -11.53 -37.11 -1.61
C THR A 288 -10.30 -36.33 -2.08
N MET A 289 -10.45 -35.54 -3.17
CA MET A 289 -9.36 -34.72 -3.71
C MET A 289 -8.88 -33.62 -2.73
N ILE A 290 -9.83 -32.93 -2.08
CA ILE A 290 -9.50 -31.88 -1.11
C ILE A 290 -8.92 -32.49 0.16
N GLY A 291 -9.48 -33.58 0.67
CA GLY A 291 -8.99 -34.29 1.86
C GLY A 291 -7.56 -34.81 1.70
N ALA A 292 -7.24 -35.39 0.54
CA ALA A 292 -5.89 -35.83 0.24
C ALA A 292 -4.87 -34.66 0.15
N ALA A 293 -5.33 -33.47 -0.19
CA ALA A 293 -4.46 -32.27 -0.30
C ALA A 293 -4.29 -31.52 1.03
N ALA A 294 -5.19 -31.73 1.99
CA ALA A 294 -5.17 -31.08 3.31
C ALA A 294 -4.28 -31.82 4.34
N THR A 295 -3.77 -33.00 4.00
CA THR A 295 -2.80 -33.70 4.85
C THR A 295 -1.39 -33.15 4.53
N PRO A 296 -0.66 -32.61 5.54
CA PRO A 296 0.65 -31.98 5.35
C PRO A 296 1.71 -32.95 4.85
#